data_21a9d98de717d26c621bac60ea8dc0f2
#
_entry.id   21a9d98de717d26c621bac60ea8dc0f2
#
_cell.length_a   1.000
_cell.length_b   1.000
_cell.length_c   1.000
_cell.angle_alpha   90.00
_cell.angle_beta   90.00
_cell.angle_gamma   90.00
#
_symmetry.space_group_name_H-M   'P 1'
#
loop_
_entity.id
_entity.type
_entity.pdbx_description
1 polymer ?
#
loop_
_entity_poly.entity_id
_entity_poly.type
_entity_poly.pdbx_seq_one_letter_code
_entity_poly.pdbx_strand_id
1 'polypeptide(L)'
;RIVRAWLPAVSAQRRMDEPLSGLRVALQCGGSDAFSGVSGNPLAGAIVHEVIRHGGAGVLTETDEAVGAESYLLKNVRDLATARAFLGRIDSFRERLSWHGVTAESNPSAGNKFRGLYNISLKSLGAVHKKDPRTRIEAIIDYAEPLTGPGFTFMNGPGNDLEGIAGQIGAGCNLVI
;
A
#
# COMPACT_ATOMS: atom_id res chain seq x y z
N ARG A 1 -13.03 -9.60 26.38
CA ARG A 1 -14.45 -9.28 26.67
C ARG A 1 -15.14 -8.75 25.40
N ILE A 2 -14.56 -7.75 24.74
CA ILE A 2 -15.10 -7.12 23.52
C ILE A 2 -15.27 -8.15 22.40
N VAL A 3 -14.22 -8.92 22.08
CA VAL A 3 -14.27 -9.95 21.02
C VAL A 3 -15.40 -10.97 21.27
N ARG A 4 -15.61 -11.41 22.52
CA ARG A 4 -16.71 -12.32 22.86
C ARG A 4 -18.09 -11.71 22.60
N ALA A 5 -18.24 -10.40 22.78
CA ALA A 5 -19.51 -9.71 22.49
C ALA A 5 -19.81 -9.66 20.99
N TRP A 6 -18.80 -9.67 20.13
CA TRP A 6 -18.95 -9.66 18.67
C TRP A 6 -19.23 -11.05 18.07
N LEU A 7 -18.85 -12.13 18.77
CA LEU A 7 -18.98 -13.49 18.22
C LEU A 7 -20.39 -13.83 17.70
N PRO A 8 -21.50 -13.51 18.38
CA PRO A 8 -22.83 -13.82 17.85
C PRO A 8 -23.12 -13.12 16.52
N ALA A 9 -22.76 -11.83 16.40
CA ALA A 9 -22.96 -11.05 15.18
C ALA A 9 -22.10 -11.56 14.04
N VAL A 10 -20.82 -11.88 14.29
CA VAL A 10 -19.92 -12.43 13.29
C VAL A 10 -20.38 -13.81 12.83
N SER A 11 -20.78 -14.68 13.77
CA SER A 11 -21.25 -16.04 13.46
C SER A 11 -22.60 -16.08 12.74
N ALA A 12 -23.39 -14.99 12.82
CA ALA A 12 -24.65 -14.87 12.10
C ALA A 12 -24.48 -14.47 10.63
N GLN A 13 -23.29 -14.01 10.24
CA GLN A 13 -23.03 -13.64 8.85
C GLN A 13 -23.19 -14.85 7.92
N ARG A 14 -23.76 -14.62 6.75
CA ARG A 14 -23.92 -15.62 5.69
C ARG A 14 -23.04 -15.24 4.50
N ARG A 15 -22.46 -16.26 3.87
CA ARG A 15 -21.80 -16.07 2.57
C ARG A 15 -22.85 -15.82 1.51
N MET A 16 -22.55 -14.92 0.61
CA MET A 16 -23.37 -14.60 -0.55
C MET A 16 -22.45 -14.33 -1.75
N ASP A 17 -22.99 -14.49 -2.93
CA ASP A 17 -22.25 -14.19 -4.15
C ASP A 17 -22.13 -12.67 -4.32
N GLU A 18 -20.91 -12.20 -4.47
CA GLU A 18 -20.58 -10.80 -4.68
C GLU A 18 -19.70 -10.63 -5.91
N PRO A 19 -19.91 -9.59 -6.72
CA PRO A 19 -19.05 -9.34 -7.86
C PRO A 19 -17.65 -8.93 -7.44
N LEU A 20 -16.62 -9.31 -8.22
CA LEU A 20 -15.23 -8.90 -7.98
C LEU A 20 -15.05 -7.38 -7.95
N SER A 21 -15.94 -6.62 -8.61
CA SER A 21 -15.97 -5.16 -8.54
C SER A 21 -16.23 -4.59 -7.14
N GLY A 22 -16.75 -5.40 -6.22
CA GLY A 22 -16.90 -5.05 -4.82
C GLY A 22 -15.62 -5.16 -4.00
N LEU A 23 -14.57 -5.81 -4.54
CA LEU A 23 -13.29 -5.94 -3.84
C LEU A 23 -12.48 -4.64 -3.88
N ARG A 24 -12.03 -4.22 -2.70
CA ARG A 24 -11.14 -3.09 -2.46
C ARG A 24 -9.96 -3.59 -1.64
N VAL A 25 -8.89 -3.96 -2.34
CA VAL A 25 -7.75 -4.66 -1.77
C VAL A 25 -6.71 -3.68 -1.29
N ALA A 26 -6.41 -3.74 -0.01
CA ALA A 26 -5.29 -3.04 0.60
C ALA A 26 -4.02 -3.90 0.52
N LEU A 27 -2.91 -3.27 0.20
CA LEU A 27 -1.57 -3.87 0.14
C LEU A 27 -0.76 -3.34 1.32
N GLN A 28 -0.38 -4.25 2.22
CA GLN A 28 0.39 -3.91 3.42
C GLN A 28 1.72 -4.67 3.43
N CYS A 29 2.78 -4.02 3.88
CA CYS A 29 4.04 -4.69 4.15
C CYS A 29 3.95 -5.44 5.49
N GLY A 30 4.45 -6.67 5.51
CA GLY A 30 4.68 -7.42 6.76
C GLY A 30 6.15 -7.40 7.14
N GLY A 31 6.77 -8.58 7.29
CA GLY A 31 8.21 -8.71 7.53
C GLY A 31 9.00 -8.69 6.23
N SER A 32 9.46 -7.53 5.78
CA SER A 32 10.16 -7.36 4.51
C SER A 32 11.50 -8.09 4.47
N ASP A 33 11.76 -8.78 3.36
CA ASP A 33 13.05 -9.36 2.98
C ASP A 33 13.30 -9.20 1.47
N ALA A 34 14.52 -9.50 1.03
CA ALA A 34 14.86 -9.36 -0.39
C ALA A 34 14.06 -10.32 -1.28
N PHE A 35 13.67 -11.50 -0.79
CA PHE A 35 12.94 -12.49 -1.57
C PHE A 35 11.47 -12.10 -1.77
N SER A 36 10.83 -11.49 -0.79
CA SER A 36 9.45 -10.99 -0.92
C SER A 36 9.30 -9.96 -2.04
N GLY A 37 10.35 -9.14 -2.26
CA GLY A 37 10.39 -8.16 -3.35
C GLY A 37 10.35 -8.75 -4.76
N VAL A 38 10.73 -10.02 -4.93
CA VAL A 38 10.74 -10.72 -6.24
C VAL A 38 9.72 -11.87 -6.31
N SER A 39 8.99 -12.13 -5.24
CA SER A 39 8.01 -13.23 -5.14
C SER A 39 6.64 -12.75 -4.66
N GLY A 40 6.45 -12.62 -3.36
CA GLY A 40 5.15 -12.28 -2.73
C GLY A 40 4.61 -10.92 -3.18
N ASN A 41 5.46 -9.88 -3.22
CA ASN A 41 5.03 -8.54 -3.63
C ASN A 41 4.55 -8.50 -5.09
N PRO A 42 5.28 -9.03 -6.10
CA PRO A 42 4.77 -9.14 -7.45
C PRO A 42 3.50 -9.99 -7.57
N LEU A 43 3.37 -11.05 -6.77
CA LEU A 43 2.15 -11.86 -6.75
C LEU A 43 0.95 -11.06 -6.23
N ALA A 44 1.11 -10.34 -5.12
CA ALA A 44 0.08 -9.45 -4.60
C ALA A 44 -0.31 -8.38 -5.63
N GLY A 45 0.68 -7.79 -6.31
CA GLY A 45 0.45 -6.86 -7.42
C GLY A 45 -0.36 -7.46 -8.56
N ALA A 46 -0.06 -8.69 -8.96
CA ALA A 46 -0.78 -9.40 -10.01
C ALA A 46 -2.23 -9.70 -9.61
N ILE A 47 -2.48 -10.09 -8.36
CA ILE A 47 -3.82 -10.32 -7.81
C ILE A 47 -4.63 -9.01 -7.88
N VAL A 48 -4.06 -7.91 -7.40
CA VAL A 48 -4.73 -6.60 -7.42
C VAL A 48 -4.98 -6.12 -8.85
N HIS A 49 -4.02 -6.34 -9.76
CA HIS A 49 -4.24 -6.04 -11.18
C HIS A 49 -5.47 -6.76 -11.72
N GLU A 50 -5.62 -8.04 -11.42
CA GLU A 50 -6.78 -8.82 -11.87
C GLU A 50 -8.08 -8.34 -11.23
N VAL A 51 -8.09 -8.00 -9.95
CA VAL A 51 -9.24 -7.39 -9.28
C VAL A 51 -9.67 -6.09 -9.98
N ILE A 52 -8.71 -5.24 -10.34
CA ILE A 52 -8.96 -3.97 -11.05
C ILE A 52 -9.54 -4.22 -12.45
N ARG A 53 -9.05 -5.24 -13.17
CA ARG A 53 -9.62 -5.63 -14.48
C ARG A 53 -11.09 -6.00 -14.40
N HIS A 54 -11.54 -6.46 -13.25
CA HIS A 54 -12.94 -6.79 -12.96
C HIS A 54 -13.71 -5.66 -12.26
N GLY A 55 -13.19 -4.43 -12.29
CA GLY A 55 -13.87 -3.24 -11.76
C GLY A 55 -13.67 -2.99 -10.27
N GLY A 56 -12.83 -3.75 -9.59
CA GLY A 56 -12.47 -3.52 -8.20
C GLY A 56 -11.39 -2.44 -8.03
N ALA A 57 -10.88 -2.31 -6.81
CA ALA A 57 -9.85 -1.33 -6.48
C ALA A 57 -8.67 -1.96 -5.71
N GLY A 58 -7.50 -1.33 -5.84
CA GLY A 58 -6.30 -1.65 -5.08
C GLY A 58 -5.69 -0.41 -4.45
N VAL A 59 -5.19 -0.54 -3.23
CA VAL A 59 -4.56 0.55 -2.49
C VAL A 59 -3.17 0.14 -2.03
N LEU A 60 -2.18 0.90 -2.44
CA LEU A 60 -0.84 0.85 -1.85
C LEU A 60 -0.67 2.06 -0.94
N THR A 61 -0.24 1.82 0.28
CA THR A 61 0.15 2.87 1.21
C THR A 61 1.65 2.78 1.51
N GLU A 62 2.12 3.25 2.66
CA GLU A 62 3.53 3.17 3.07
C GLU A 62 4.41 4.14 2.29
N THR A 63 4.16 5.44 2.49
CA THR A 63 4.92 6.52 1.82
C THR A 63 6.43 6.40 2.08
N ASP A 64 6.83 5.91 3.24
CA ASP A 64 8.20 5.63 3.62
C ASP A 64 8.85 4.55 2.75
N GLU A 65 8.10 3.53 2.34
CA GLU A 65 8.55 2.45 1.46
C GLU A 65 8.43 2.77 -0.03
N ALA A 66 8.03 3.98 -0.39
CA ALA A 66 8.08 4.49 -1.76
C ALA A 66 9.34 5.35 -2.02
N VAL A 67 10.01 5.82 -0.96
CA VAL A 67 11.21 6.66 -1.06
C VAL A 67 12.36 5.90 -1.71
N GLY A 68 12.90 6.45 -2.81
CA GLY A 68 13.98 5.83 -3.60
C GLY A 68 13.49 4.89 -4.70
N ALA A 69 12.18 4.63 -4.79
CA ALA A 69 11.56 3.83 -5.85
C ALA A 69 10.47 4.60 -6.63
N GLU A 70 10.46 5.92 -6.51
CA GLU A 70 9.45 6.80 -7.12
C GLU A 70 9.35 6.59 -8.64
N SER A 71 10.47 6.36 -9.31
CA SER A 71 10.51 6.14 -10.76
C SER A 71 9.70 4.92 -11.21
N TYR A 72 9.61 3.87 -10.38
CA TYR A 72 8.80 2.70 -10.69
C TYR A 72 7.29 3.03 -10.66
N LEU A 73 6.84 3.74 -9.63
CA LEU A 73 5.44 4.13 -9.48
C LEU A 73 5.02 5.13 -10.57
N LEU A 74 5.90 6.08 -10.91
CA LEU A 74 5.65 7.11 -11.91
C LEU A 74 5.62 6.61 -13.36
N LYS A 75 6.12 5.41 -13.65
CA LYS A 75 6.07 4.85 -15.02
C LYS A 75 4.65 4.70 -15.57
N ASN A 76 3.67 4.53 -14.71
CA ASN A 76 2.29 4.33 -15.13
C ASN A 76 1.32 5.03 -14.16
N VAL A 77 1.12 6.31 -14.39
CA VAL A 77 0.18 7.18 -13.68
C VAL A 77 -0.82 7.79 -14.65
N ARG A 78 -1.99 8.18 -14.16
CA ARG A 78 -3.08 8.68 -14.97
C ARG A 78 -2.70 9.94 -15.78
N ASP A 79 -2.07 10.90 -15.09
CA ASP A 79 -1.72 12.20 -15.67
C ASP A 79 -0.61 12.90 -14.87
N LEU A 80 -0.18 14.06 -15.36
CA LEU A 80 0.85 14.89 -14.72
C LEU A 80 0.41 15.42 -13.33
N ALA A 81 -0.88 15.70 -13.14
CA ALA A 81 -1.40 16.16 -11.85
C ALA A 81 -1.27 15.05 -10.80
N THR A 82 -1.62 13.80 -11.15
CA THR A 82 -1.43 12.62 -10.32
C THR A 82 0.05 12.39 -9.98
N ALA A 83 0.94 12.54 -10.96
CA ALA A 83 2.38 12.41 -10.73
C ALA A 83 2.91 13.47 -9.75
N ARG A 84 2.49 14.72 -9.90
CA ARG A 84 2.87 15.83 -9.00
C ARG A 84 2.30 15.62 -7.60
N ALA A 85 1.06 15.16 -7.47
CA ALA A 85 0.46 14.84 -6.18
C ALA A 85 1.26 13.76 -5.44
N PHE A 86 1.66 12.69 -6.14
CA PHE A 86 2.50 11.64 -5.57
C PHE A 86 3.84 12.19 -5.06
N LEU A 87 4.58 12.93 -5.91
CA LEU A 87 5.86 13.53 -5.53
C LEU A 87 5.71 14.49 -4.33
N GLY A 88 4.63 15.27 -4.30
CA GLY A 88 4.33 16.15 -3.15
C GLY A 88 4.16 15.36 -1.84
N ARG A 89 3.59 14.14 -1.87
CA ARG A 89 3.50 13.29 -0.67
C ARG A 89 4.88 12.79 -0.22
N ILE A 90 5.74 12.42 -1.16
CA ILE A 90 7.13 12.02 -0.86
C ILE A 90 7.91 13.19 -0.25
N ASP A 91 7.79 14.38 -0.82
CA ASP A 91 8.51 15.56 -0.33
C ASP A 91 8.01 15.97 1.08
N SER A 92 6.70 15.98 1.31
CA SER A 92 6.12 16.22 2.64
C SER A 92 6.54 15.17 3.67
N PHE A 93 6.72 13.91 3.24
CA PHE A 93 7.24 12.86 4.12
C PHE A 93 8.71 13.13 4.47
N ARG A 94 9.56 13.46 3.50
CA ARG A 94 10.97 13.84 3.73
C ARG A 94 11.12 15.04 4.64
N GLU A 95 10.27 16.05 4.46
CA GLU A 95 10.24 17.23 5.33
C GLU A 95 9.94 16.83 6.78
N ARG A 96 8.91 16.02 7.03
CA ARG A 96 8.60 15.52 8.38
C ARG A 96 9.76 14.75 9.01
N LEU A 97 10.48 13.91 8.25
CA LEU A 97 11.66 13.22 8.75
C LEU A 97 12.75 14.22 9.21
N SER A 98 12.91 15.30 8.46
CA SER A 98 13.91 16.35 8.81
C SER A 98 13.61 17.03 10.15
N TRP A 99 12.34 17.20 10.52
CA TRP A 99 11.95 17.76 11.82
C TRP A 99 12.42 16.90 13.01
N HIS A 100 12.61 15.60 12.77
CA HIS A 100 13.10 14.64 13.77
C HIS A 100 14.59 14.34 13.63
N GLY A 101 15.30 15.02 12.72
CA GLY A 101 16.73 14.81 12.49
C GLY A 101 17.07 13.43 11.91
N VAL A 102 16.12 12.78 11.23
CA VAL A 102 16.29 11.45 10.62
C VAL A 102 16.05 11.49 9.12
N THR A 103 16.41 10.42 8.44
CA THR A 103 16.15 10.23 7.00
C THR A 103 15.42 8.90 6.77
N ALA A 104 14.96 8.64 5.56
CA ALA A 104 14.32 7.39 5.19
C ALA A 104 15.25 6.14 5.40
N GLU A 105 16.57 6.34 5.50
CA GLU A 105 17.52 5.28 5.84
C GLU A 105 17.34 4.72 7.26
N SER A 106 16.54 5.37 8.10
CA SER A 106 16.16 4.86 9.42
C SER A 106 15.08 3.77 9.34
N ASN A 107 14.39 3.63 8.21
CA ASN A 107 13.30 2.64 8.04
C ASN A 107 13.79 1.19 8.05
N PRO A 108 14.84 0.77 7.29
CA PRO A 108 15.24 -0.63 7.30
C PRO A 108 15.75 -1.08 8.67
N SER A 109 15.01 -1.98 9.31
CA SER A 109 15.39 -2.57 10.60
C SER A 109 16.63 -3.46 10.48
N ALA A 110 17.22 -3.84 11.61
CA ALA A 110 18.31 -4.82 11.64
C ALA A 110 17.87 -6.16 10.99
N GLY A 111 16.61 -6.57 11.20
CA GLY A 111 16.04 -7.77 10.58
C GLY A 111 15.91 -7.65 9.06
N ASN A 112 15.51 -6.47 8.55
CA ASN A 112 15.48 -6.21 7.10
C ASN A 112 16.89 -6.30 6.49
N LYS A 113 17.88 -5.65 7.12
CA LYS A 113 19.29 -5.68 6.69
C LYS A 113 19.87 -7.09 6.69
N PHE A 114 19.60 -7.87 7.73
CA PHE A 114 19.98 -9.28 7.79
C PHE A 114 19.39 -10.11 6.64
N ARG A 115 18.19 -9.77 6.18
CA ARG A 115 17.49 -10.44 5.08
C ARG A 115 17.71 -9.79 3.71
N GLY A 116 18.79 -9.02 3.54
CA GLY A 116 19.25 -8.49 2.25
C GLY A 116 18.73 -7.11 1.88
N LEU A 117 17.99 -6.42 2.74
CA LEU A 117 17.52 -5.06 2.51
C LEU A 117 18.41 -4.05 3.24
N TYR A 118 19.56 -3.75 2.66
CA TYR A 118 20.63 -2.98 3.33
C TYR A 118 20.35 -1.48 3.44
N ASN A 119 19.51 -0.93 2.57
CA ASN A 119 19.14 0.50 2.54
C ASN A 119 17.68 0.67 2.12
N ILE A 120 17.18 1.92 2.25
CA ILE A 120 15.79 2.22 1.90
C ILE A 120 15.49 1.97 0.43
N SER A 121 16.38 2.28 -0.49
CA SER A 121 16.12 2.11 -1.93
C SER A 121 15.88 0.65 -2.29
N LEU A 122 16.66 -0.29 -1.74
CA LEU A 122 16.45 -1.73 -1.94
C LEU A 122 15.12 -2.19 -1.32
N LYS A 123 14.79 -1.71 -0.12
CA LYS A 123 13.53 -2.04 0.53
C LYS A 123 12.35 -1.52 -0.26
N SER A 124 12.38 -0.25 -0.64
CA SER A 124 11.35 0.41 -1.42
C SER A 124 11.15 -0.22 -2.79
N LEU A 125 12.25 -0.55 -3.48
CA LEU A 125 12.15 -1.22 -4.79
C LEU A 125 11.39 -2.56 -4.68
N GLY A 126 11.64 -3.33 -3.64
CA GLY A 126 10.87 -4.55 -3.36
C GLY A 126 9.40 -4.26 -3.03
N ALA A 127 9.15 -3.26 -2.18
CA ALA A 127 7.81 -2.90 -1.72
C ALA A 127 6.90 -2.42 -2.87
N VAL A 128 7.40 -1.57 -3.76
CA VAL A 128 6.60 -1.02 -4.86
C VAL A 128 6.19 -2.07 -5.91
N HIS A 129 6.80 -3.25 -5.90
CA HIS A 129 6.36 -4.37 -6.75
C HIS A 129 4.99 -4.92 -6.35
N LYS A 130 4.44 -4.56 -5.19
CA LYS A 130 3.01 -4.75 -4.86
C LYS A 130 2.09 -4.03 -5.86
N LYS A 131 2.58 -3.07 -6.64
CA LYS A 131 1.89 -2.53 -7.80
C LYS A 131 2.39 -3.25 -9.06
N ASP A 132 1.51 -3.96 -9.74
CA ASP A 132 1.83 -4.54 -11.05
C ASP A 132 2.23 -3.44 -12.06
N PRO A 133 3.30 -3.61 -12.84
CA PRO A 133 3.75 -2.57 -13.79
C PRO A 133 2.71 -2.20 -14.84
N ARG A 134 1.78 -3.10 -15.15
CA ARG A 134 0.67 -2.87 -16.09
C ARG A 134 -0.45 -2.01 -15.49
N THR A 135 -0.53 -1.96 -14.16
CA THR A 135 -1.55 -1.20 -13.45
C THR A 135 -1.21 0.28 -13.42
N ARG A 136 -2.16 1.13 -13.80
CA ARG A 136 -2.03 2.58 -13.74
C ARG A 136 -2.49 3.10 -12.38
N ILE A 137 -1.73 4.04 -11.79
CA ILE A 137 -2.18 4.80 -10.62
C ILE A 137 -3.23 5.82 -11.07
N GLU A 138 -4.45 5.67 -10.57
CA GLU A 138 -5.58 6.53 -10.91
C GLU A 138 -5.71 7.73 -9.97
N ALA A 139 -5.36 7.56 -8.70
CA ALA A 139 -5.51 8.60 -7.70
C ALA A 139 -4.41 8.55 -6.64
N ILE A 140 -4.17 9.71 -6.04
CA ILE A 140 -3.35 9.88 -4.84
C ILE A 140 -4.29 10.48 -3.79
N ILE A 141 -4.39 9.83 -2.64
CA ILE A 141 -5.27 10.26 -1.54
C ILE A 141 -4.47 10.46 -0.25
N ASP A 142 -5.04 11.18 0.67
CA ASP A 142 -4.50 11.31 2.02
C ASP A 142 -4.91 10.11 2.91
N TYR A 143 -4.31 10.04 4.09
CA TYR A 143 -4.54 8.99 5.05
C TYR A 143 -6.02 8.84 5.40
N ALA A 144 -6.57 7.64 5.23
CA ALA A 144 -7.97 7.29 5.48
C ALA A 144 -9.00 8.06 4.63
N GLU A 145 -8.56 8.83 3.63
CA GLU A 145 -9.46 9.48 2.68
C GLU A 145 -10.20 8.42 1.85
N PRO A 146 -11.52 8.52 1.69
CA PRO A 146 -12.30 7.52 0.97
C PRO A 146 -11.85 7.33 -0.48
N LEU A 147 -11.83 6.08 -0.94
CA LEU A 147 -11.56 5.75 -2.34
C LEU A 147 -12.60 6.39 -3.25
N THR A 148 -12.14 7.02 -4.32
CA THR A 148 -13.00 7.75 -5.28
C THR A 148 -13.60 6.86 -6.37
N GLY A 149 -13.16 5.60 -6.47
CA GLY A 149 -13.65 4.68 -7.50
C GLY A 149 -12.79 3.44 -7.68
N PRO A 150 -13.01 2.68 -8.75
CA PRO A 150 -12.19 1.53 -9.11
C PRO A 150 -10.80 1.97 -9.59
N GLY A 151 -9.87 1.01 -9.64
CA GLY A 151 -8.50 1.24 -10.09
C GLY A 151 -7.49 1.25 -8.94
N PHE A 152 -6.26 1.64 -9.25
CA PHE A 152 -5.17 1.63 -8.28
C PHE A 152 -4.95 3.00 -7.68
N THR A 153 -4.97 3.07 -6.36
CA THR A 153 -4.77 4.31 -5.59
C THR A 153 -3.51 4.19 -4.74
N PHE A 154 -2.70 5.23 -4.72
CA PHE A 154 -1.66 5.39 -3.71
C PHE A 154 -2.21 6.26 -2.57
N MET A 155 -2.21 5.74 -1.36
CA MET A 155 -2.64 6.46 -0.16
C MET A 155 -1.42 6.90 0.65
N ASN A 156 -1.34 8.20 0.95
CA ASN A 156 -0.33 8.71 1.87
C ASN A 156 -0.54 8.10 3.26
N GLY A 157 0.47 7.43 3.80
CA GLY A 157 0.33 6.78 5.10
C GLY A 157 1.64 6.20 5.62
N PRO A 158 1.67 5.83 6.90
CA PRO A 158 2.83 5.23 7.52
C PRO A 158 3.00 3.75 7.11
N GLY A 159 4.23 3.25 7.22
CA GLY A 159 4.58 1.85 7.02
C GLY A 159 4.34 0.96 8.23
N ASN A 160 3.77 1.49 9.31
CA ASN A 160 3.41 0.70 10.50
C ASN A 160 2.12 -0.09 10.23
N ASP A 161 2.12 -1.38 10.57
CA ASP A 161 1.03 -2.30 10.24
C ASP A 161 -0.33 -1.83 10.78
N LEU A 162 -0.41 -1.47 12.06
CA LEU A 162 -1.67 -1.08 12.68
C LEU A 162 -2.24 0.19 12.07
N GLU A 163 -1.44 1.23 11.98
CA GLU A 163 -1.82 2.53 11.43
C GLU A 163 -2.10 2.44 9.92
N GLY A 164 -1.29 1.68 9.20
CA GLY A 164 -1.48 1.44 7.77
C GLY A 164 -2.83 0.77 7.50
N ILE A 165 -3.11 -0.35 8.18
CA ILE A 165 -4.38 -1.08 8.05
C ILE A 165 -5.58 -0.23 8.49
N ALA A 166 -5.46 0.53 9.59
CA ALA A 166 -6.53 1.43 10.02
C ALA A 166 -6.87 2.49 8.97
N GLY A 167 -5.86 3.09 8.35
CA GLY A 167 -6.05 4.03 7.24
C GLY A 167 -6.71 3.39 6.03
N GLN A 168 -6.29 2.18 5.67
CA GLN A 168 -6.86 1.41 4.56
C GLN A 168 -8.32 1.03 4.78
N ILE A 169 -8.69 0.63 6.01
CA ILE A 169 -10.08 0.39 6.40
C ILE A 169 -10.88 1.70 6.32
N GLY A 170 -10.32 2.80 6.82
CA GLY A 170 -10.95 4.13 6.74
C GLY A 170 -11.18 4.59 5.29
N ALA A 171 -10.28 4.25 4.38
CA ALA A 171 -10.42 4.50 2.95
C ALA A 171 -11.47 3.60 2.27
N GLY A 172 -11.99 2.60 2.97
CA GLY A 172 -13.03 1.70 2.49
C GLY A 172 -12.52 0.38 1.91
N CYS A 173 -11.28 -0.01 2.21
CA CYS A 173 -10.78 -1.33 1.84
C CYS A 173 -11.48 -2.43 2.66
N ASN A 174 -11.77 -3.56 2.03
CA ASN A 174 -12.48 -4.70 2.62
C ASN A 174 -11.68 -6.02 2.59
N LEU A 175 -10.48 -5.98 2.02
CA LEU A 175 -9.51 -7.07 2.04
C LEU A 175 -8.11 -6.49 2.20
N VAL A 176 -7.27 -7.12 3.02
CA VAL A 176 -5.84 -6.78 3.19
C VAL A 176 -4.99 -7.97 2.79
N ILE A 177 -3.94 -7.73 2.00
CA ILE A 177 -2.93 -8.70 1.57
C ILE A 177 -1.54 -8.21 2.00
#